data_80346e1e0f755e6ae992491eef66f01f
#
_entry.id   80346e1e0f755e6ae992491eef66f01f
#
_cell.length_a   1.000
_cell.length_b   1.000
_cell.length_c   1.000
_cell.angle_alpha   90.00
_cell.angle_beta   90.00
_cell.angle_gamma   90.00
#
_symmetry.space_group_name_H-M   'P 1'
#
loop_
_entity.id
_entity.type
_entity.pdbx_description
1 polymer ?
#
loop_
_entity_poly.entity_id
_entity_poly.type
_entity_poly.pdbx_seq_one_letter_code
_entity_poly.pdbx_strand_id
1 'polypeptide(L)'
;MEILNALSLFGIYISLFASTFFIYIFLENKKTMTPPEPKEWPTVTIAVPAYNDADTVGKTIESLLALDYPKDKLHLMAVENNNSDDGTYDVMKRYEDQGIEVFTIPQGGKGPALNFAITKARGEFFGGLDADSFVEPDALKKIMAHFTSNDIAAVTPALKTYRPKSFLGRIQQVEYMMGIFLRKVFDCLDSIHVTPGPLTIYRKSFFEKYGGYDEHNITEDLEIAMRIQSNDLRIKNAIDANVYAANPETWSPLLKQRVRWYLGFIDNVIKYKHLLHPKYGMLSMYVLPMAFISIFLAVIFSVYSIYRIGLNVVTYPFFISAINFNMVAAAHNWIAQIVHGVPDVKTFLAIPLIIMSVAMLYLAKTYSQEKSHLGIFFILYAVAYIYIFSIWWLMALGYKLVGGKLRFGGTVWDNSVLSYIKRRQNAGN
;
A
#
# COMPACT_ATOMS: atom_id res chain seq x y z
N MET A 1 -29.85 -19.67 2.67
CA MET A 1 -29.23 -19.92 1.34
C MET A 1 -29.46 -18.75 0.37
N GLU A 2 -30.66 -18.20 0.29
CA GLU A 2 -31.00 -17.07 -0.60
C GLU A 2 -30.19 -15.79 -0.36
N ILE A 3 -30.03 -15.36 0.89
CA ILE A 3 -29.24 -14.17 1.24
C ILE A 3 -27.79 -14.28 0.77
N LEU A 4 -27.17 -15.44 0.94
CA LEU A 4 -25.78 -15.69 0.50
C LEU A 4 -25.66 -15.71 -1.04
N ASN A 5 -26.70 -16.21 -1.72
CA ASN A 5 -26.78 -16.16 -3.15
C ASN A 5 -26.89 -14.72 -3.65
N ALA A 6 -27.74 -13.92 -3.03
CA ALA A 6 -27.90 -12.50 -3.35
C ALA A 6 -26.58 -11.72 -3.09
N LEU A 7 -25.92 -11.95 -1.94
CA LEU A 7 -24.62 -11.36 -1.64
C LEU A 7 -23.54 -11.78 -2.65
N SER A 8 -23.53 -13.04 -3.10
CA SER A 8 -22.58 -13.50 -4.11
C SER A 8 -22.78 -12.79 -5.45
N LEU A 9 -24.02 -12.69 -5.92
CA LEU A 9 -24.36 -11.95 -7.15
C LEU A 9 -24.00 -10.47 -7.02
N PHE A 10 -24.31 -9.85 -5.88
CA PHE A 10 -23.92 -8.48 -5.57
C PHE A 10 -22.39 -8.31 -5.60
N GLY A 11 -21.64 -9.23 -4.97
CA GLY A 11 -20.18 -9.20 -4.97
C GLY A 11 -19.58 -9.33 -6.38
N ILE A 12 -20.12 -10.23 -7.22
CA ILE A 12 -19.68 -10.38 -8.61
C ILE A 12 -20.00 -9.10 -9.40
N TYR A 13 -21.20 -8.55 -9.26
CA TYR A 13 -21.61 -7.32 -9.94
C TYR A 13 -20.71 -6.14 -9.56
N ILE A 14 -20.50 -5.91 -8.26
CA ILE A 14 -19.63 -4.83 -7.78
C ILE A 14 -18.20 -5.00 -8.26
N SER A 15 -17.65 -6.21 -8.23
CA SER A 15 -16.30 -6.50 -8.71
C SER A 15 -16.16 -6.28 -10.21
N LEU A 16 -17.16 -6.69 -10.99
CA LEU A 16 -17.20 -6.47 -12.44
C LEU A 16 -17.31 -4.98 -12.78
N PHE A 17 -18.18 -4.27 -12.09
CA PHE A 17 -18.33 -2.83 -12.24
C PHE A 17 -17.01 -2.10 -11.90
N ALA A 18 -16.42 -2.39 -10.74
CA ALA A 18 -15.18 -1.75 -10.30
C ALA A 18 -14.01 -2.04 -11.25
N SER A 19 -13.82 -3.30 -11.68
CA SER A 19 -12.73 -3.65 -12.60
C SER A 19 -12.90 -3.00 -13.97
N THR A 20 -14.12 -2.97 -14.50
CA THR A 20 -14.43 -2.28 -15.77
C THR A 20 -14.18 -0.78 -15.65
N PHE A 21 -14.66 -0.16 -14.58
CA PHE A 21 -14.48 1.26 -14.33
C PHE A 21 -12.99 1.63 -14.17
N PHE A 22 -12.22 0.85 -13.43
CA PHE A 22 -10.78 1.09 -13.25
C PHE A 22 -9.99 0.95 -14.55
N ILE A 23 -10.29 -0.06 -15.36
CA ILE A 23 -9.67 -0.23 -16.68
C ILE A 23 -10.05 0.95 -17.59
N TYR A 24 -11.31 1.35 -17.61
CA TYR A 24 -11.77 2.50 -18.40
C TYR A 24 -11.03 3.80 -18.02
N ILE A 25 -11.04 4.15 -16.73
CA ILE A 25 -10.35 5.35 -16.23
C ILE A 25 -8.86 5.32 -16.57
N PHE A 26 -8.22 4.17 -16.41
CA PHE A 26 -6.80 4.02 -16.74
C PHE A 26 -6.52 4.24 -18.23
N LEU A 27 -7.30 3.62 -19.12
CA LEU A 27 -7.10 3.72 -20.57
C LEU A 27 -7.40 5.12 -21.10
N GLU A 28 -8.46 5.77 -20.60
CA GLU A 28 -8.84 7.14 -20.98
C GLU A 28 -7.73 8.14 -20.65
N ASN A 29 -7.08 7.99 -19.49
CA ASN A 29 -6.04 8.92 -19.04
C ASN A 29 -4.61 8.52 -19.48
N LYS A 30 -4.46 7.47 -20.29
CA LYS A 30 -3.14 6.96 -20.71
C LYS A 30 -2.20 8.01 -21.28
N LYS A 31 -2.71 8.96 -22.06
CA LYS A 31 -1.91 9.99 -22.75
C LYS A 31 -1.35 11.06 -21.80
N THR A 32 -1.91 11.21 -20.61
CA THR A 32 -1.54 12.26 -19.63
C THR A 32 -0.71 11.71 -18.47
N MET A 33 -0.30 10.44 -18.54
CA MET A 33 0.37 9.76 -17.42
C MET A 33 1.82 10.22 -17.20
N THR A 34 2.48 10.73 -18.21
CA THR A 34 3.85 11.21 -18.16
C THR A 34 3.87 12.67 -18.61
N PRO A 35 3.87 13.63 -17.69
CA PRO A 35 3.96 15.05 -18.04
C PRO A 35 5.35 15.39 -18.58
N PRO A 36 5.48 16.46 -19.36
CA PRO A 36 6.78 16.93 -19.83
C PRO A 36 7.67 17.38 -18.68
N GLU A 37 8.98 17.31 -18.88
CA GLU A 37 9.94 17.82 -17.90
C GLU A 37 9.74 19.33 -17.66
N PRO A 38 9.94 19.82 -16.43
CA PRO A 38 9.85 21.22 -16.11
C PRO A 38 10.99 22.00 -16.79
N LYS A 39 10.77 23.29 -17.08
CA LYS A 39 11.81 24.16 -17.67
C LYS A 39 13.01 24.34 -16.74
N GLU A 40 12.77 24.36 -15.44
CA GLU A 40 13.79 24.46 -14.40
C GLU A 40 13.50 23.44 -13.31
N TRP A 41 14.55 22.78 -12.85
CA TRP A 41 14.43 21.83 -11.75
C TRP A 41 14.39 22.56 -10.41
N PRO A 42 13.37 22.36 -9.57
CA PRO A 42 13.28 23.00 -8.26
C PRO A 42 14.25 22.37 -7.27
N THR A 43 14.44 23.01 -6.12
CA THR A 43 15.25 22.50 -5.03
C THR A 43 14.50 21.44 -4.24
N VAL A 44 15.14 20.29 -3.98
CA VAL A 44 14.56 19.15 -3.25
C VAL A 44 15.46 18.75 -2.10
N THR A 45 14.88 18.52 -0.94
CA THR A 45 15.56 17.89 0.20
C THR A 45 15.03 16.47 0.37
N ILE A 46 15.91 15.48 0.45
CA ILE A 46 15.56 14.07 0.74
C ILE A 46 16.24 13.67 2.04
N ALA A 47 15.45 13.12 2.99
CA ALA A 47 15.92 12.63 4.25
C ALA A 47 15.79 11.10 4.37
N VAL A 48 16.81 10.45 4.91
CA VAL A 48 16.82 9.01 5.22
C VAL A 48 16.73 8.85 6.75
N PRO A 49 15.56 8.58 7.33
CA PRO A 49 15.45 8.19 8.72
C PRO A 49 15.96 6.75 8.89
N ALA A 50 16.88 6.51 9.81
CA ALA A 50 17.50 5.20 10.04
C ALA A 50 17.46 4.78 11.51
N TYR A 51 17.15 3.49 11.76
CA TYR A 51 17.18 2.88 13.10
C TYR A 51 17.47 1.39 12.99
N ASN A 52 18.65 0.98 13.41
CA ASN A 52 19.15 -0.40 13.27
C ASN A 52 19.11 -0.89 11.82
N ASP A 53 19.68 -0.09 10.91
CA ASP A 53 19.67 -0.31 9.47
C ASP A 53 21.10 -0.35 8.88
N ALA A 54 22.11 -0.72 9.67
CA ALA A 54 23.53 -0.71 9.25
C ALA A 54 23.78 -1.52 7.96
N ASP A 55 23.03 -2.63 7.76
CA ASP A 55 23.18 -3.52 6.59
C ASP A 55 22.63 -2.91 5.29
N THR A 56 21.75 -1.91 5.38
CA THR A 56 20.98 -1.41 4.21
C THR A 56 21.20 0.06 3.93
N VAL A 57 21.37 0.90 4.98
CA VAL A 57 21.42 2.37 4.85
C VAL A 57 22.51 2.87 3.91
N GLY A 58 23.68 2.20 3.86
CA GLY A 58 24.76 2.57 2.94
C GLY A 58 24.32 2.47 1.48
N LYS A 59 23.65 1.37 1.09
CA LYS A 59 23.13 1.19 -0.28
C LYS A 59 22.00 2.17 -0.60
N THR A 60 21.17 2.50 0.38
CA THR A 60 20.13 3.53 0.24
C THR A 60 20.75 4.88 -0.09
N ILE A 61 21.78 5.29 0.67
CA ILE A 61 22.52 6.52 0.43
C ILE A 61 23.21 6.51 -0.95
N GLU A 62 23.85 5.42 -1.33
CA GLU A 62 24.48 5.26 -2.66
C GLU A 62 23.45 5.44 -3.79
N SER A 63 22.23 4.91 -3.63
CA SER A 63 21.16 5.11 -4.61
C SER A 63 20.71 6.57 -4.74
N LEU A 64 20.72 7.34 -3.64
CA LEU A 64 20.42 8.77 -3.65
C LEU A 64 21.56 9.60 -4.28
N LEU A 65 22.80 9.25 -4.00
CA LEU A 65 23.97 9.90 -4.62
C LEU A 65 24.02 9.68 -6.13
N ALA A 66 23.49 8.54 -6.61
CA ALA A 66 23.38 8.18 -8.01
C ALA A 66 22.22 8.83 -8.76
N LEU A 67 21.37 9.64 -8.09
CA LEU A 67 20.26 10.34 -8.73
C LEU A 67 20.74 11.27 -9.84
N ASP A 68 20.12 11.14 -11.01
CA ASP A 68 20.27 12.07 -12.13
C ASP A 68 19.43 13.32 -11.86
N TYR A 69 19.95 14.18 -10.98
CA TYR A 69 19.33 15.47 -10.61
C TYR A 69 20.44 16.51 -10.42
N PRO A 70 20.21 17.80 -10.75
CA PRO A 70 21.22 18.85 -10.56
C PRO A 70 21.70 18.87 -9.10
N LYS A 71 23.00 18.71 -8.90
CA LYS A 71 23.60 18.53 -7.54
C LYS A 71 23.42 19.77 -6.66
N ASP A 72 23.41 20.96 -7.25
CA ASP A 72 23.13 22.23 -6.58
C ASP A 72 21.66 22.41 -6.17
N LYS A 73 20.77 21.57 -6.70
CA LYS A 73 19.32 21.56 -6.40
C LYS A 73 18.91 20.40 -5.49
N LEU A 74 19.85 19.50 -5.14
CA LEU A 74 19.57 18.31 -4.35
C LEU A 74 20.29 18.41 -2.99
N HIS A 75 19.52 18.41 -1.90
CA HIS A 75 20.01 18.38 -0.54
C HIS A 75 19.67 17.03 0.09
N LEU A 76 20.69 16.28 0.50
CA LEU A 76 20.55 14.94 1.05
C LEU A 76 20.91 14.92 2.55
N MET A 77 20.06 14.30 3.35
CA MET A 77 20.23 14.16 4.79
C MET A 77 20.03 12.73 5.22
N ALA A 78 20.78 12.29 6.22
CA ALA A 78 20.54 11.04 6.94
C ALA A 78 20.32 11.36 8.41
N VAL A 79 19.22 10.87 9.00
CA VAL A 79 18.85 11.16 10.39
C VAL A 79 18.77 9.86 11.16
N GLU A 80 19.73 9.65 12.02
CA GLU A 80 19.83 8.45 12.87
C GLU A 80 19.07 8.67 14.17
N ASN A 81 18.33 7.66 14.58
CA ASN A 81 17.76 7.59 15.91
C ASN A 81 18.85 7.12 16.90
N ASN A 82 19.24 7.96 17.86
CA ASN A 82 20.33 7.72 18.82
C ASN A 82 20.20 6.43 19.67
N ASN A 83 19.20 5.61 19.39
CA ASN A 83 19.03 4.29 19.99
C ASN A 83 19.52 3.13 19.10
N SER A 84 20.16 3.39 17.96
CA SER A 84 20.78 2.33 17.14
C SER A 84 22.00 1.74 17.85
N ASP A 85 22.05 0.41 17.91
CA ASP A 85 23.13 -0.34 18.57
C ASP A 85 23.92 -1.23 17.60
N ASP A 86 23.63 -1.15 16.30
CA ASP A 86 24.20 -1.98 15.23
C ASP A 86 25.30 -1.27 14.40
N GLY A 87 25.62 -0.02 14.70
CA GLY A 87 26.59 0.78 13.95
C GLY A 87 26.02 1.56 12.76
N THR A 88 24.69 1.70 12.67
CA THR A 88 24.00 2.50 11.64
C THR A 88 24.61 3.90 11.48
N TYR A 89 24.86 4.61 12.58
CA TYR A 89 25.44 5.95 12.54
C TYR A 89 26.83 5.97 11.87
N ASP A 90 27.70 5.00 12.21
CA ASP A 90 29.05 4.93 11.65
C ASP A 90 29.03 4.65 10.15
N VAL A 91 28.06 3.87 9.69
CA VAL A 91 27.87 3.64 8.25
C VAL A 91 27.47 4.94 7.56
N MET A 92 26.47 5.68 8.08
CA MET A 92 26.01 6.95 7.50
C MET A 92 27.14 7.99 7.46
N LYS A 93 27.92 8.08 8.52
CA LYS A 93 29.03 9.04 8.68
C LYS A 93 30.08 8.94 7.55
N ARG A 94 30.30 7.76 6.99
CA ARG A 94 31.26 7.54 5.88
C ARG A 94 30.87 8.28 4.59
N TYR A 95 29.65 8.77 4.47
CA TYR A 95 29.15 9.47 3.30
C TYR A 95 29.11 11.00 3.46
N GLU A 96 29.52 11.55 4.60
CA GLU A 96 29.54 13.02 4.81
C GLU A 96 30.41 13.73 3.77
N ASP A 97 31.59 13.18 3.47
CA ASP A 97 32.50 13.74 2.47
C ASP A 97 31.92 13.71 1.03
N GLN A 98 30.83 12.96 0.82
CA GLN A 98 30.11 12.85 -0.46
C GLN A 98 28.89 13.79 -0.55
N GLY A 99 28.70 14.65 0.46
CA GLY A 99 27.63 15.67 0.47
C GLY A 99 26.34 15.23 1.16
N ILE A 100 26.37 14.19 2.00
CA ILE A 100 25.26 13.80 2.88
C ILE A 100 25.43 14.52 4.23
N GLU A 101 24.41 15.27 4.67
CA GLU A 101 24.40 15.80 6.04
C GLU A 101 23.88 14.73 7.01
N VAL A 102 24.68 14.34 7.99
CA VAL A 102 24.33 13.31 8.98
C VAL A 102 23.94 13.93 10.30
N PHE A 103 22.78 13.57 10.81
CA PHE A 103 22.24 14.04 12.08
C PHE A 103 21.85 12.85 12.97
N THR A 104 21.83 13.11 14.29
CA THR A 104 21.23 12.19 15.25
C THR A 104 20.13 12.90 16.04
N ILE A 105 19.10 12.15 16.43
CA ILE A 105 18.05 12.62 17.33
C ILE A 105 18.02 11.76 18.60
N PRO A 106 17.73 12.34 19.78
CA PRO A 106 17.88 11.62 21.05
C PRO A 106 16.91 10.46 21.22
N GLN A 107 15.71 10.54 20.69
CA GLN A 107 14.71 9.47 20.72
C GLN A 107 13.55 9.80 19.80
N GLY A 108 12.94 8.79 19.20
CA GLY A 108 11.76 9.05 18.38
C GLY A 108 11.28 7.84 17.61
N GLY A 109 11.59 7.77 16.39
CA GLY A 109 11.10 6.87 15.37
C GLY A 109 11.11 7.61 14.05
N LYS A 110 10.48 7.06 13.02
CA LYS A 110 10.47 7.62 11.68
C LYS A 110 9.83 9.02 11.63
N GLY A 111 8.66 9.21 12.24
CA GLY A 111 7.97 10.51 12.25
C GLY A 111 8.79 11.64 12.84
N PRO A 112 9.31 11.53 14.08
CA PRO A 112 10.22 12.52 14.69
C PRO A 112 11.47 12.79 13.84
N ALA A 113 12.09 11.76 13.24
CA ALA A 113 13.27 11.94 12.39
C ALA A 113 12.95 12.76 11.13
N LEU A 114 11.82 12.47 10.48
CA LEU A 114 11.35 13.24 9.32
C LEU A 114 10.96 14.68 9.72
N ASN A 115 10.32 14.87 10.86
CA ASN A 115 9.99 16.21 11.36
C ASN A 115 11.25 17.03 11.67
N PHE A 116 12.23 16.43 12.28
CA PHE A 116 13.54 17.08 12.46
C PHE A 116 14.14 17.47 11.10
N ALA A 117 14.15 16.54 10.13
CA ALA A 117 14.67 16.80 8.80
C ALA A 117 13.93 17.94 8.07
N ILE A 118 12.60 18.05 8.23
CA ILE A 118 11.81 19.17 7.67
C ILE A 118 12.32 20.51 8.20
N THR A 119 12.70 20.61 9.49
CA THR A 119 13.24 21.87 10.06
C THR A 119 14.60 22.26 9.47
N LYS A 120 15.37 21.30 8.97
CA LYS A 120 16.68 21.49 8.34
C LYS A 120 16.61 21.57 6.82
N ALA A 121 15.46 21.26 6.23
CA ALA A 121 15.26 21.19 4.79
C ALA A 121 15.45 22.56 4.13
N ARG A 122 16.33 22.62 3.11
CA ARG A 122 16.64 23.82 2.32
C ARG A 122 15.82 23.91 1.04
N GLY A 123 15.29 22.76 0.58
CA GLY A 123 14.53 22.67 -0.68
C GLY A 123 13.11 23.25 -0.58
N GLU A 124 12.56 23.63 -1.74
CA GLU A 124 11.14 23.94 -1.90
C GLU A 124 10.26 22.68 -1.73
N PHE A 125 10.88 21.53 -1.96
CA PHE A 125 10.25 20.23 -1.83
C PHE A 125 11.01 19.38 -0.83
N PHE A 126 10.26 18.49 -0.17
CA PHE A 126 10.80 17.57 0.83
C PHE A 126 10.29 16.15 0.59
N GLY A 127 11.15 15.15 0.77
CA GLY A 127 10.78 13.74 0.74
C GLY A 127 11.55 12.91 1.75
N GLY A 128 10.98 11.77 2.12
CA GLY A 128 11.66 10.75 2.92
C GLY A 128 11.94 9.51 2.07
N LEU A 129 13.06 8.84 2.34
CA LEU A 129 13.36 7.52 1.79
C LEU A 129 13.70 6.57 2.94
N ASP A 130 13.01 5.45 3.04
CA ASP A 130 13.27 4.46 4.08
C ASP A 130 14.69 3.88 3.93
N ALA A 131 15.36 3.61 5.06
CA ALA A 131 16.77 3.19 5.08
C ALA A 131 17.04 1.80 4.45
N ASP A 132 16.01 1.08 4.06
CA ASP A 132 16.02 -0.20 3.34
C ASP A 132 15.48 -0.11 1.91
N SER A 133 15.31 1.11 1.40
CA SER A 133 14.71 1.38 0.09
C SER A 133 15.73 1.97 -0.88
N PHE A 134 15.52 1.72 -2.19
CA PHE A 134 16.44 2.09 -3.26
C PHE A 134 15.71 2.79 -4.39
N VAL A 135 16.36 3.75 -5.03
CA VAL A 135 15.76 4.57 -6.10
C VAL A 135 16.48 4.36 -7.43
N GLU A 136 15.75 4.40 -8.53
CA GLU A 136 16.37 4.49 -9.85
C GLU A 136 16.90 5.90 -10.10
N PRO A 137 17.99 6.06 -10.88
CA PRO A 137 18.62 7.37 -11.09
C PRO A 137 17.68 8.46 -11.62
N ASP A 138 16.71 8.12 -12.46
CA ASP A 138 15.75 9.05 -13.07
C ASP A 138 14.45 9.25 -12.26
N ALA A 139 14.31 8.53 -11.13
CA ALA A 139 13.07 8.53 -10.36
C ALA A 139 12.67 9.92 -9.86
N LEU A 140 13.62 10.70 -9.33
CA LEU A 140 13.33 12.04 -8.82
C LEU A 140 12.88 13.00 -9.93
N LYS A 141 13.52 12.98 -11.11
CA LYS A 141 13.09 13.79 -12.26
C LYS A 141 11.66 13.48 -12.67
N LYS A 142 11.31 12.20 -12.76
CA LYS A 142 9.96 11.76 -13.09
C LYS A 142 8.94 12.23 -12.07
N ILE A 143 9.24 12.13 -10.76
CA ILE A 143 8.37 12.63 -9.69
C ILE A 143 8.17 14.13 -9.85
N MET A 144 9.25 14.90 -10.01
CA MET A 144 9.19 16.36 -10.06
C MET A 144 8.43 16.88 -11.27
N ALA A 145 8.44 16.18 -12.40
CA ALA A 145 7.66 16.52 -13.58
C ALA A 145 6.14 16.56 -13.31
N HIS A 146 5.65 15.82 -12.31
CA HIS A 146 4.22 15.79 -11.96
C HIS A 146 3.75 16.99 -11.14
N PHE A 147 4.63 17.86 -10.64
CA PHE A 147 4.22 19.08 -9.92
C PHE A 147 3.81 20.23 -10.88
N THR A 148 2.82 19.96 -11.71
CA THR A 148 2.36 20.86 -12.79
C THR A 148 1.51 22.03 -12.32
N SER A 149 1.04 22.03 -11.07
CA SER A 149 0.21 23.10 -10.48
C SER A 149 0.43 23.23 -8.98
N ASN A 150 0.04 24.37 -8.40
CA ASN A 150 0.31 24.65 -6.97
C ASN A 150 -0.59 23.86 -6.00
N ASP A 151 -1.70 23.34 -6.44
CA ASP A 151 -2.62 22.52 -5.66
C ASP A 151 -2.16 21.05 -5.53
N ILE A 152 -1.12 20.64 -6.28
CA ILE A 152 -0.47 19.34 -6.10
C ILE A 152 0.47 19.42 -4.90
N ALA A 153 0.06 18.88 -3.77
CA ALA A 153 0.84 18.91 -2.53
C ALA A 153 1.86 17.77 -2.44
N ALA A 154 1.60 16.63 -3.08
CA ALA A 154 2.49 15.48 -3.06
C ALA A 154 2.47 14.70 -4.37
N VAL A 155 3.60 14.03 -4.66
CA VAL A 155 3.72 13.06 -5.77
C VAL A 155 4.34 11.77 -5.25
N THR A 156 3.65 10.65 -5.50
CA THR A 156 4.08 9.31 -5.07
C THR A 156 4.79 8.56 -6.20
N PRO A 157 5.81 7.74 -5.92
CA PRO A 157 6.48 6.91 -6.91
C PRO A 157 5.74 5.60 -7.22
N ALA A 158 6.28 4.86 -8.17
CA ALA A 158 5.99 3.44 -8.39
C ALA A 158 6.80 2.58 -7.41
N LEU A 159 6.19 2.21 -6.29
CA LEU A 159 6.85 1.41 -5.27
C LEU A 159 6.83 -0.07 -5.62
N LYS A 160 8.01 -0.67 -5.76
CA LYS A 160 8.25 -2.08 -6.11
C LYS A 160 8.92 -2.85 -4.98
N THR A 161 8.86 -4.17 -5.02
CA THR A 161 9.63 -5.03 -4.12
C THR A 161 11.07 -5.17 -4.58
N TYR A 162 12.03 -5.08 -3.65
CA TYR A 162 13.44 -5.27 -3.97
C TYR A 162 13.83 -6.75 -3.95
N ARG A 163 14.14 -7.34 -5.11
CA ARG A 163 14.70 -8.69 -5.31
C ARG A 163 14.04 -9.78 -4.42
N PRO A 164 12.73 -10.00 -4.50
CA PRO A 164 12.05 -10.98 -3.66
C PRO A 164 12.58 -12.39 -3.94
N LYS A 165 12.95 -13.13 -2.88
CA LYS A 165 13.55 -14.48 -2.97
C LYS A 165 12.55 -15.57 -2.59
N SER A 166 11.74 -15.34 -1.56
CA SER A 166 10.78 -16.32 -1.06
C SER A 166 9.50 -16.39 -1.91
N PHE A 167 8.76 -17.47 -1.73
CA PHE A 167 7.41 -17.62 -2.26
C PHE A 167 6.50 -16.45 -1.82
N LEU A 168 6.59 -16.07 -0.56
CA LEU A 168 5.83 -14.98 0.02
C LEU A 168 6.22 -13.62 -0.57
N GLY A 169 7.51 -13.39 -0.78
CA GLY A 169 8.03 -12.21 -1.47
C GLY A 169 7.51 -12.09 -2.90
N ARG A 170 7.39 -13.21 -3.63
CA ARG A 170 6.84 -13.23 -4.99
C ARG A 170 5.33 -12.90 -5.03
N ILE A 171 4.55 -13.35 -4.06
CA ILE A 171 3.14 -12.95 -3.95
C ILE A 171 3.04 -11.45 -3.67
N GLN A 172 3.87 -10.91 -2.76
CA GLN A 172 3.94 -9.47 -2.51
C GLN A 172 4.35 -8.67 -3.76
N GLN A 173 5.20 -9.22 -4.62
CA GLN A 173 5.55 -8.59 -5.89
C GLN A 173 4.32 -8.36 -6.78
N VAL A 174 3.40 -9.33 -6.87
CA VAL A 174 2.13 -9.16 -7.59
C VAL A 174 1.25 -8.12 -6.91
N GLU A 175 1.19 -8.13 -5.58
CA GLU A 175 0.43 -7.15 -4.79
C GLU A 175 0.91 -5.72 -5.04
N TYR A 176 2.23 -5.48 -4.98
CA TYR A 176 2.82 -4.16 -5.23
C TYR A 176 2.58 -3.67 -6.66
N MET A 177 2.69 -4.58 -7.62
CA MET A 177 2.40 -4.30 -9.02
C MET A 177 0.93 -3.86 -9.22
N MET A 178 -0.02 -4.57 -8.58
CA MET A 178 -1.42 -4.15 -8.55
C MET A 178 -1.61 -2.82 -7.82
N GLY A 179 -0.84 -2.61 -6.74
CA GLY A 179 -0.83 -1.34 -6.00
C GLY A 179 -0.39 -0.15 -6.85
N ILE A 180 0.62 -0.32 -7.73
CA ILE A 180 1.06 0.72 -8.68
C ILE A 180 -0.07 1.07 -9.65
N PHE A 181 -0.71 0.06 -10.25
CA PHE A 181 -1.84 0.26 -11.16
C PHE A 181 -3.00 0.99 -10.48
N LEU A 182 -3.45 0.50 -9.33
CA LEU A 182 -4.59 1.10 -8.60
C LEU A 182 -4.27 2.53 -8.13
N ARG A 183 -3.04 2.80 -7.69
CA ARG A 183 -2.65 4.16 -7.28
C ARG A 183 -2.72 5.12 -8.45
N LYS A 184 -2.35 4.69 -9.67
CA LYS A 184 -2.52 5.52 -10.87
C LYS A 184 -3.99 5.75 -11.21
N VAL A 185 -4.86 4.75 -11.07
CA VAL A 185 -6.30 4.95 -11.21
C VAL A 185 -6.83 5.96 -10.19
N PHE A 186 -6.40 5.86 -8.92
CA PHE A 186 -6.79 6.81 -7.87
C PHE A 186 -6.22 8.22 -8.11
N ASP A 187 -5.03 8.33 -8.73
CA ASP A 187 -4.51 9.62 -9.22
C ASP A 187 -5.44 10.26 -10.25
N CYS A 188 -5.88 9.48 -11.24
CA CYS A 188 -6.82 9.96 -12.27
C CYS A 188 -8.19 10.38 -11.70
N LEU A 189 -8.55 9.87 -10.52
CA LEU A 189 -9.77 10.21 -9.79
C LEU A 189 -9.55 11.27 -8.71
N ASP A 190 -8.35 11.87 -8.61
CA ASP A 190 -7.92 12.75 -7.53
C ASP A 190 -8.23 12.19 -6.12
N SER A 191 -8.04 10.87 -5.95
CA SER A 191 -8.50 10.10 -4.79
C SER A 191 -7.41 9.27 -4.12
N ILE A 192 -6.12 9.60 -4.32
CA ILE A 192 -5.02 8.94 -3.61
C ILE A 192 -5.16 9.25 -2.12
N HIS A 193 -5.27 8.19 -1.32
CA HIS A 193 -5.46 8.26 0.13
C HIS A 193 -4.33 7.60 0.93
N VAL A 194 -3.26 7.16 0.25
CA VAL A 194 -2.02 6.65 0.85
C VAL A 194 -0.83 7.17 0.05
N THR A 195 0.12 7.81 0.74
CA THR A 195 1.39 8.25 0.17
C THR A 195 2.50 7.35 0.70
N PRO A 196 2.93 6.30 -0.02
CA PRO A 196 3.95 5.38 0.47
C PRO A 196 5.19 6.12 0.95
N GLY A 197 5.73 5.68 2.11
CA GLY A 197 6.89 6.32 2.74
C GLY A 197 8.11 6.50 1.83
N PRO A 198 8.55 5.47 1.07
CA PRO A 198 9.73 5.61 0.23
C PRO A 198 9.53 6.59 -0.93
N LEU A 199 10.27 7.70 -0.89
CA LEU A 199 10.40 8.73 -1.93
C LEU A 199 9.07 9.38 -2.39
N THR A 200 8.06 9.48 -1.53
CA THR A 200 7.00 10.44 -1.79
C THR A 200 7.55 11.85 -1.56
N ILE A 201 7.43 12.71 -2.56
CA ILE A 201 7.89 14.10 -2.50
C ILE A 201 6.70 15.01 -2.25
N TYR A 202 6.86 15.94 -1.32
CA TYR A 202 5.86 16.91 -0.89
C TYR A 202 6.33 18.34 -1.15
N ARG A 203 5.43 19.26 -1.38
CA ARG A 203 5.74 20.70 -1.26
C ARG A 203 6.05 21.02 0.21
N LYS A 204 7.19 21.63 0.48
CA LYS A 204 7.58 22.03 1.85
C LYS A 204 6.56 22.97 2.48
N SER A 205 5.97 23.87 1.69
CA SER A 205 4.88 24.78 2.10
C SER A 205 3.65 24.06 2.67
N PHE A 206 3.40 22.80 2.29
CA PHE A 206 2.35 21.99 2.90
C PHE A 206 2.64 21.75 4.38
N PHE A 207 3.85 21.34 4.73
CA PHE A 207 4.26 21.12 6.12
C PHE A 207 4.27 22.42 6.93
N GLU A 208 4.71 23.51 6.33
CA GLU A 208 4.71 24.83 6.97
C GLU A 208 3.29 25.30 7.33
N LYS A 209 2.32 25.02 6.48
CA LYS A 209 0.92 25.44 6.68
C LYS A 209 0.11 24.48 7.54
N TYR A 210 0.30 23.17 7.37
CA TYR A 210 -0.58 22.14 7.95
C TYR A 210 0.12 21.25 8.99
N GLY A 211 1.38 21.55 9.33
CA GLY A 211 2.20 20.78 10.28
C GLY A 211 2.93 19.60 9.66
N GLY A 212 3.94 19.10 10.38
CA GLY A 212 4.77 17.96 10.01
C GLY A 212 4.02 16.61 10.04
N TYR A 213 4.75 15.51 10.11
CA TYR A 213 4.20 14.18 10.30
C TYR A 213 3.58 14.03 11.69
N ASP A 214 2.44 13.34 11.77
CA ASP A 214 1.80 13.02 13.06
C ASP A 214 2.59 11.89 13.76
N GLU A 215 3.41 12.28 14.75
CA GLU A 215 4.28 11.37 15.51
C GLU A 215 3.50 10.36 16.36
N HIS A 216 2.20 10.59 16.58
CA HIS A 216 1.31 9.71 17.32
C HIS A 216 0.49 8.80 16.40
N ASN A 217 0.69 8.86 15.09
CA ASN A 217 0.00 8.01 14.12
C ASN A 217 0.86 6.82 13.73
N ILE A 218 0.27 5.62 13.78
CA ILE A 218 0.97 4.37 13.47
C ILE A 218 1.26 4.20 11.96
N THR A 219 0.57 4.99 11.10
CA THR A 219 0.72 5.07 9.65
C THR A 219 0.72 6.53 9.22
N GLU A 220 1.86 7.18 9.42
CA GLU A 220 2.07 8.59 9.14
C GLU A 220 1.87 8.94 7.66
N ASP A 221 2.16 7.98 6.79
CA ASP A 221 2.03 8.06 5.34
C ASP A 221 0.57 8.05 4.86
N LEU A 222 -0.29 7.33 5.53
CA LEU A 222 -1.72 7.32 5.28
C LEU A 222 -2.38 8.58 5.87
N GLU A 223 -1.95 8.98 7.06
CA GLU A 223 -2.45 10.18 7.73
C GLU A 223 -2.21 11.43 6.88
N ILE A 224 -0.99 11.62 6.40
CA ILE A 224 -0.64 12.80 5.61
C ILE A 224 -1.40 12.84 4.28
N ALA A 225 -1.66 11.70 3.65
CA ALA A 225 -2.47 11.62 2.44
C ALA A 225 -3.92 12.06 2.70
N MET A 226 -4.54 11.57 3.78
CA MET A 226 -5.90 12.00 4.15
C MET A 226 -5.95 13.48 4.55
N ARG A 227 -4.89 14.00 5.19
CA ARG A 227 -4.77 15.42 5.53
C ARG A 227 -4.67 16.30 4.28
N ILE A 228 -3.92 15.88 3.26
CA ILE A 228 -3.85 16.56 1.96
C ILE A 228 -5.25 16.62 1.33
N GLN A 229 -5.94 15.48 1.22
CA GLN A 229 -7.29 15.40 0.67
C GLN A 229 -8.30 16.25 1.47
N SER A 230 -8.17 16.27 2.81
CA SER A 230 -9.01 17.07 3.70
C SER A 230 -8.90 18.58 3.50
N ASN A 231 -7.80 19.03 2.90
CA ASN A 231 -7.53 20.43 2.61
C ASN A 231 -7.71 20.78 1.12
N ASP A 232 -8.46 19.96 0.38
CA ASP A 232 -8.77 20.14 -1.05
C ASP A 232 -7.52 20.26 -1.94
N LEU A 233 -6.40 19.62 -1.51
CA LEU A 233 -5.15 19.52 -2.25
C LEU A 233 -5.06 18.14 -2.92
N ARG A 234 -4.27 18.06 -4.01
CA ARG A 234 -4.14 16.86 -4.82
C ARG A 234 -2.84 16.10 -4.54
N ILE A 235 -2.91 14.80 -4.73
CA ILE A 235 -1.78 13.89 -4.74
C ILE A 235 -1.70 13.26 -6.12
N LYS A 236 -0.52 13.28 -6.75
CA LYS A 236 -0.28 12.66 -8.05
C LYS A 236 0.59 11.41 -7.92
N ASN A 237 0.61 10.58 -8.97
CA ASN A 237 1.43 9.38 -9.02
C ASN A 237 2.29 9.35 -10.28
N ALA A 238 3.61 9.31 -10.09
CA ALA A 238 4.58 9.06 -11.14
C ALA A 238 4.74 7.54 -11.31
N ILE A 239 3.91 6.96 -12.18
CA ILE A 239 3.83 5.49 -12.38
C ILE A 239 5.12 4.87 -12.93
N ASP A 240 5.98 5.67 -13.53
CA ASP A 240 7.25 5.30 -14.15
C ASP A 240 8.48 5.66 -13.28
N ALA A 241 8.29 6.31 -12.15
CA ALA A 241 9.33 6.61 -11.16
C ALA A 241 9.56 5.41 -10.23
N ASN A 242 10.51 4.54 -10.57
CA ASN A 242 10.73 3.28 -9.86
C ASN A 242 11.48 3.48 -8.54
N VAL A 243 10.88 3.02 -7.46
CA VAL A 243 11.46 2.92 -6.12
C VAL A 243 11.28 1.50 -5.60
N TYR A 244 12.30 0.94 -4.99
CA TYR A 244 12.31 -0.43 -4.50
C TYR A 244 12.39 -0.45 -2.99
N ALA A 245 11.51 -1.19 -2.34
CA ALA A 245 11.52 -1.42 -0.91
C ALA A 245 11.83 -2.87 -0.56
N ALA A 246 12.55 -3.08 0.53
CA ALA A 246 12.70 -4.40 1.11
C ALA A 246 11.36 -4.85 1.71
N ASN A 247 10.99 -6.10 1.47
CA ASN A 247 9.73 -6.67 1.92
C ASN A 247 9.97 -7.85 2.85
N PRO A 248 9.09 -8.09 3.83
CA PRO A 248 9.18 -9.28 4.68
C PRO A 248 9.14 -10.57 3.86
N GLU A 249 10.15 -11.43 4.07
CA GLU A 249 10.27 -12.72 3.39
C GLU A 249 9.64 -13.89 4.19
N THR A 250 9.13 -13.61 5.41
CA THR A 250 8.51 -14.59 6.31
C THR A 250 7.18 -14.09 6.86
N TRP A 251 6.34 -15.03 7.33
CA TRP A 251 4.96 -14.74 7.75
C TRP A 251 4.85 -13.81 8.95
N SER A 252 5.67 -13.97 9.98
CA SER A 252 5.51 -13.21 11.22
C SER A 252 5.77 -11.69 11.03
N PRO A 253 6.87 -11.26 10.41
CA PRO A 253 7.07 -9.85 10.10
C PRO A 253 6.00 -9.30 9.13
N LEU A 254 5.62 -10.07 8.09
CA LEU A 254 4.58 -9.64 7.15
C LEU A 254 3.26 -9.40 7.88
N LEU A 255 2.84 -10.34 8.73
CA LEU A 255 1.60 -10.21 9.49
C LEU A 255 1.60 -8.96 10.39
N LYS A 256 2.70 -8.71 11.10
CA LYS A 256 2.85 -7.50 11.94
C LYS A 256 2.74 -6.23 11.10
N GLN A 257 3.39 -6.19 9.93
CA GLN A 257 3.33 -5.06 9.01
C GLN A 257 1.91 -4.81 8.51
N ARG A 258 1.18 -5.85 8.08
CA ARG A 258 -0.19 -5.74 7.55
C ARG A 258 -1.19 -5.35 8.62
N VAL A 259 -1.12 -5.97 9.80
CA VAL A 259 -1.97 -5.58 10.94
C VAL A 259 -1.76 -4.10 11.28
N ARG A 260 -0.51 -3.61 11.28
CA ARG A 260 -0.20 -2.19 11.46
C ARG A 260 -0.88 -1.31 10.41
N TRP A 261 -0.79 -1.68 9.12
CA TRP A 261 -1.40 -0.90 8.03
C TRP A 261 -2.92 -0.83 8.14
N TYR A 262 -3.58 -1.95 8.45
CA TYR A 262 -5.04 -1.97 8.56
C TYR A 262 -5.57 -1.30 9.82
N LEU A 263 -4.86 -1.40 10.94
CA LEU A 263 -5.16 -0.62 12.13
C LEU A 263 -5.02 0.87 11.85
N GLY A 264 -3.92 1.27 11.22
CA GLY A 264 -3.71 2.66 10.81
C GLY A 264 -4.80 3.17 9.86
N PHE A 265 -5.25 2.34 8.91
CA PHE A 265 -6.38 2.68 8.05
C PHE A 265 -7.66 2.94 8.85
N ILE A 266 -8.02 2.05 9.79
CA ILE A 266 -9.20 2.22 10.65
C ILE A 266 -9.09 3.52 11.44
N ASP A 267 -7.94 3.78 12.06
CA ASP A 267 -7.73 4.97 12.90
C ASP A 267 -7.83 6.27 12.08
N ASN A 268 -7.22 6.29 10.90
CA ASN A 268 -7.24 7.45 10.04
C ASN A 268 -8.61 7.69 9.40
N VAL A 269 -9.36 6.65 9.04
CA VAL A 269 -10.75 6.82 8.57
C VAL A 269 -11.62 7.40 9.68
N ILE A 270 -11.46 6.97 10.94
CA ILE A 270 -12.19 7.54 12.07
C ILE A 270 -11.78 9.01 12.30
N LYS A 271 -10.47 9.32 12.24
CA LYS A 271 -9.92 10.68 12.40
C LYS A 271 -10.45 11.61 11.31
N TYR A 272 -10.45 11.16 10.07
CA TYR A 272 -10.84 11.91 8.88
C TYR A 272 -12.24 11.54 8.35
N LYS A 273 -13.17 11.13 9.23
CA LYS A 273 -14.54 10.71 8.84
C LYS A 273 -15.31 11.74 8.01
N HIS A 274 -14.97 13.03 8.12
CA HIS A 274 -15.55 14.08 7.30
C HIS A 274 -15.22 13.94 5.79
N LEU A 275 -14.16 13.20 5.43
CA LEU A 275 -13.86 12.83 4.04
C LEU A 275 -14.93 11.92 3.40
N LEU A 276 -15.86 11.38 4.16
CA LEU A 276 -17.03 10.66 3.63
C LEU A 276 -18.13 11.60 3.10
N HIS A 277 -17.97 12.92 3.24
CA HIS A 277 -18.92 13.90 2.71
C HIS A 277 -18.75 14.08 1.20
N PRO A 278 -19.85 14.11 0.39
CA PRO A 278 -19.79 14.19 -1.08
C PRO A 278 -18.95 15.33 -1.67
N LYS A 279 -18.68 16.41 -0.92
CA LYS A 279 -17.83 17.51 -1.38
C LYS A 279 -16.41 17.08 -1.75
N TYR A 280 -15.91 15.94 -1.25
CA TYR A 280 -14.59 15.40 -1.55
C TYR A 280 -14.57 14.51 -2.81
N GLY A 281 -15.58 14.63 -3.66
CA GLY A 281 -15.62 14.03 -4.99
C GLY A 281 -15.54 12.51 -4.99
N MET A 282 -14.72 11.97 -5.90
CA MET A 282 -14.61 10.52 -6.11
C MET A 282 -14.01 9.77 -4.90
N LEU A 283 -13.21 10.42 -4.07
CA LEU A 283 -12.70 9.81 -2.84
C LEU A 283 -13.85 9.38 -1.92
N SER A 284 -14.81 10.27 -1.68
CA SER A 284 -15.95 10.03 -0.78
C SER A 284 -17.08 9.24 -1.43
N MET A 285 -17.36 9.48 -2.70
CA MET A 285 -18.53 8.90 -3.37
C MET A 285 -18.26 7.49 -3.93
N TYR A 286 -16.99 7.18 -4.19
CA TYR A 286 -16.64 5.91 -4.83
C TYR A 286 -15.50 5.17 -4.09
N VAL A 287 -14.31 5.76 -3.95
CA VAL A 287 -13.11 5.03 -3.51
C VAL A 287 -13.25 4.48 -2.09
N LEU A 288 -13.60 5.32 -1.11
CA LEU A 288 -13.78 4.87 0.28
C LEU A 288 -14.97 3.93 0.45
N PRO A 289 -16.18 4.20 -0.10
CA PRO A 289 -17.30 3.25 -0.04
C PRO A 289 -16.97 1.90 -0.67
N MET A 290 -16.31 1.88 -1.84
CA MET A 290 -15.91 0.65 -2.49
C MET A 290 -14.86 -0.13 -1.69
N ALA A 291 -13.92 0.55 -1.03
CA ALA A 291 -12.99 -0.10 -0.11
C ALA A 291 -13.74 -0.80 1.04
N PHE A 292 -14.69 -0.13 1.69
CA PHE A 292 -15.50 -0.75 2.76
C PHE A 292 -16.33 -1.93 2.27
N ILE A 293 -17.02 -1.79 1.13
CA ILE A 293 -17.80 -2.89 0.53
C ILE A 293 -16.88 -4.08 0.20
N SER A 294 -15.72 -3.82 -0.40
CA SER A 294 -14.77 -4.87 -0.76
C SER A 294 -14.21 -5.60 0.46
N ILE A 295 -13.86 -4.87 1.53
CA ILE A 295 -13.40 -5.46 2.80
C ILE A 295 -14.51 -6.32 3.42
N PHE A 296 -15.72 -5.79 3.51
CA PHE A 296 -16.88 -6.50 4.07
C PHE A 296 -17.17 -7.81 3.31
N LEU A 297 -17.25 -7.74 1.98
CA LEU A 297 -17.49 -8.91 1.14
C LEU A 297 -16.34 -9.92 1.24
N ALA A 298 -15.08 -9.47 1.21
CA ALA A 298 -13.91 -10.33 1.32
C ALA A 298 -13.92 -11.11 2.64
N VAL A 299 -14.20 -10.44 3.75
CA VAL A 299 -14.27 -11.08 5.09
C VAL A 299 -15.41 -12.09 5.15
N ILE A 300 -16.63 -11.70 4.74
CA ILE A 300 -17.80 -12.59 4.79
C ILE A 300 -17.58 -13.83 3.92
N PHE A 301 -17.14 -13.65 2.67
CA PHE A 301 -16.94 -14.79 1.78
C PHE A 301 -15.79 -15.70 2.21
N SER A 302 -14.72 -15.15 2.77
CA SER A 302 -13.64 -15.96 3.32
C SER A 302 -14.07 -16.79 4.52
N VAL A 303 -14.77 -16.17 5.48
CA VAL A 303 -15.32 -16.91 6.64
C VAL A 303 -16.29 -18.00 6.20
N TYR A 304 -17.22 -17.67 5.28
CA TYR A 304 -18.14 -18.66 4.74
C TYR A 304 -17.44 -19.78 3.99
N SER A 305 -16.46 -19.48 3.14
CA SER A 305 -15.71 -20.49 2.40
C SER A 305 -14.93 -21.42 3.34
N ILE A 306 -14.24 -20.86 4.35
CA ILE A 306 -13.52 -21.66 5.35
C ILE A 306 -14.49 -22.57 6.11
N TYR A 307 -15.65 -22.05 6.54
CA TYR A 307 -16.70 -22.83 7.17
C TYR A 307 -17.17 -24.00 6.27
N ARG A 308 -17.44 -23.72 5.00
CA ARG A 308 -17.89 -24.77 4.03
C ARG A 308 -16.82 -25.83 3.77
N ILE A 309 -15.55 -25.39 3.62
CA ILE A 309 -14.41 -26.31 3.48
C ILE A 309 -14.32 -27.20 4.72
N GLY A 310 -14.40 -26.63 5.92
CA GLY A 310 -14.36 -27.37 7.18
C GLY A 310 -15.49 -28.41 7.28
N LEU A 311 -16.74 -28.02 6.95
CA LEU A 311 -17.86 -28.98 6.89
C LEU A 311 -17.60 -30.10 5.89
N ASN A 312 -17.11 -29.76 4.69
CA ASN A 312 -16.84 -30.76 3.66
C ASN A 312 -15.73 -31.73 4.10
N VAL A 313 -14.64 -31.25 4.73
CA VAL A 313 -13.56 -32.09 5.25
C VAL A 313 -14.07 -33.08 6.30
N VAL A 314 -15.04 -32.68 7.12
CA VAL A 314 -15.64 -33.55 8.13
C VAL A 314 -16.63 -34.53 7.53
N THR A 315 -17.47 -34.12 6.59
CA THR A 315 -18.56 -34.94 6.06
C THR A 315 -18.13 -35.87 4.91
N TYR A 316 -17.17 -35.45 4.07
CA TYR A 316 -16.72 -36.24 2.90
C TYR A 316 -16.11 -37.61 3.29
N PRO A 317 -15.26 -37.76 4.32
CA PRO A 317 -14.75 -39.11 4.72
C PRO A 317 -15.88 -40.11 5.06
N PHE A 318 -16.93 -39.64 5.72
CA PHE A 318 -18.11 -40.48 6.01
C PHE A 318 -18.85 -40.88 4.74
N PHE A 319 -18.94 -39.97 3.78
CA PHE A 319 -19.59 -40.21 2.48
C PHE A 319 -18.78 -41.18 1.61
N ILE A 320 -17.44 -41.00 1.56
CA ILE A 320 -16.51 -41.86 0.83
C ILE A 320 -16.54 -43.28 1.33
N SER A 321 -16.57 -43.50 2.66
CA SER A 321 -16.65 -44.82 3.27
C SER A 321 -17.99 -45.49 3.01
N ALA A 322 -19.07 -44.74 2.83
CA ALA A 322 -20.42 -45.27 2.62
C ALA A 322 -20.73 -45.66 1.14
N ILE A 323 -20.02 -45.12 0.15
CA ILE A 323 -20.38 -45.26 -1.28
C ILE A 323 -19.31 -45.96 -2.14
N ASN A 324 -18.36 -46.73 -1.58
CA ASN A 324 -17.30 -47.39 -2.36
C ASN A 324 -16.74 -46.44 -3.46
N PHE A 325 -16.05 -45.39 -3.10
CA PHE A 325 -15.67 -44.26 -3.94
C PHE A 325 -14.96 -44.68 -5.21
N ASN A 326 -15.64 -44.52 -6.36
CA ASN A 326 -15.03 -44.67 -7.68
C ASN A 326 -14.57 -43.29 -8.18
N MET A 327 -13.27 -43.02 -8.09
CA MET A 327 -12.67 -41.75 -8.53
C MET A 327 -12.94 -41.44 -10.02
N VAL A 328 -12.99 -42.47 -10.87
CA VAL A 328 -13.25 -42.33 -12.33
C VAL A 328 -14.68 -41.88 -12.57
N ALA A 329 -15.63 -42.47 -11.86
CA ALA A 329 -17.06 -42.08 -11.98
C ALA A 329 -17.30 -40.66 -11.42
N ALA A 330 -16.63 -40.28 -10.33
CA ALA A 330 -16.72 -38.94 -9.77
C ALA A 330 -16.11 -37.87 -10.70
N ALA A 331 -14.95 -38.13 -11.29
CA ALA A 331 -14.35 -37.28 -12.29
C ALA A 331 -15.20 -37.13 -13.56
N HIS A 332 -15.75 -38.25 -14.06
CA HIS A 332 -16.64 -38.24 -15.21
C HIS A 332 -17.90 -37.43 -14.95
N ASN A 333 -18.55 -37.61 -13.79
CA ASN A 333 -19.73 -36.81 -13.42
C ASN A 333 -19.41 -35.32 -13.27
N TRP A 334 -18.26 -34.99 -12.73
CA TRP A 334 -17.80 -33.61 -12.59
C TRP A 334 -17.56 -32.95 -13.97
N ILE A 335 -16.88 -33.66 -14.88
CA ILE A 335 -16.66 -33.22 -16.25
C ILE A 335 -18.00 -33.10 -16.99
N ALA A 336 -18.91 -34.08 -16.83
CA ALA A 336 -20.23 -34.04 -17.44
C ALA A 336 -21.09 -32.84 -16.98
N GLN A 337 -21.01 -32.49 -15.69
CA GLN A 337 -21.65 -31.28 -15.16
C GLN A 337 -21.07 -29.99 -15.74
N ILE A 338 -19.77 -29.93 -15.99
CA ILE A 338 -19.12 -28.76 -16.63
C ILE A 338 -19.51 -28.68 -18.12
N VAL A 339 -19.53 -29.81 -18.82
CA VAL A 339 -19.72 -29.85 -20.28
C VAL A 339 -21.22 -29.77 -20.67
N HIS A 340 -22.11 -30.38 -19.89
CA HIS A 340 -23.55 -30.48 -20.21
C HIS A 340 -24.44 -29.64 -19.29
N GLY A 341 -23.88 -29.09 -18.19
CA GLY A 341 -24.65 -28.21 -17.32
C GLY A 341 -24.88 -26.86 -17.97
N VAL A 342 -26.13 -26.37 -17.94
CA VAL A 342 -26.39 -24.95 -18.25
C VAL A 342 -25.71 -24.11 -17.17
N PRO A 343 -24.78 -23.22 -17.54
CA PRO A 343 -24.11 -22.37 -16.53
C PRO A 343 -25.17 -21.56 -15.77
N ASP A 344 -25.14 -21.62 -14.45
CA ASP A 344 -25.97 -20.72 -13.67
C ASP A 344 -25.49 -19.26 -13.86
N VAL A 345 -26.34 -18.31 -13.50
CA VAL A 345 -26.04 -16.87 -13.67
C VAL A 345 -24.71 -16.47 -13.07
N LYS A 346 -24.30 -17.11 -11.96
CA LYS A 346 -23.01 -16.80 -11.30
C LYS A 346 -21.83 -17.26 -12.14
N THR A 347 -21.89 -18.48 -12.69
CA THR A 347 -20.86 -19.02 -13.58
C THR A 347 -20.76 -18.17 -14.85
N PHE A 348 -21.90 -17.75 -15.41
CA PHE A 348 -21.92 -16.86 -16.59
C PHE A 348 -21.25 -15.50 -16.27
N LEU A 349 -21.56 -14.89 -15.12
CA LEU A 349 -20.96 -13.61 -14.72
C LEU A 349 -19.51 -13.74 -14.23
N ALA A 350 -19.07 -14.91 -13.79
CA ALA A 350 -17.67 -15.14 -13.39
C ALA A 350 -16.71 -15.06 -14.59
N ILE A 351 -17.15 -15.45 -15.79
CA ILE A 351 -16.30 -15.41 -17.00
C ILE A 351 -15.81 -13.99 -17.31
N PRO A 352 -16.69 -12.97 -17.50
CA PRO A 352 -16.22 -11.60 -17.72
C PRO A 352 -15.41 -11.05 -16.54
N LEU A 353 -15.71 -11.44 -15.30
CA LEU A 353 -14.92 -11.03 -14.15
C LEU A 353 -13.49 -11.57 -14.20
N ILE A 354 -13.31 -12.84 -14.60
CA ILE A 354 -11.98 -13.42 -14.82
C ILE A 354 -11.23 -12.68 -15.93
N ILE A 355 -11.90 -12.40 -17.05
CA ILE A 355 -11.32 -11.65 -18.17
C ILE A 355 -10.86 -10.26 -17.71
N MET A 356 -11.70 -9.52 -16.96
CA MET A 356 -11.33 -8.21 -16.43
C MET A 356 -10.18 -8.29 -15.43
N SER A 357 -10.15 -9.30 -14.57
CA SER A 357 -9.06 -9.52 -13.63
C SER A 357 -7.72 -9.79 -14.34
N VAL A 358 -7.74 -10.63 -15.38
CA VAL A 358 -6.57 -10.89 -16.22
C VAL A 358 -6.13 -9.62 -16.97
N ALA A 359 -7.07 -8.83 -17.49
CA ALA A 359 -6.78 -7.55 -18.14
C ALA A 359 -6.12 -6.55 -17.15
N MET A 360 -6.64 -6.43 -15.92
CA MET A 360 -6.03 -5.59 -14.89
C MET A 360 -4.60 -6.05 -14.53
N LEU A 361 -4.38 -7.36 -14.34
CA LEU A 361 -3.05 -7.90 -14.09
C LEU A 361 -2.09 -7.65 -15.25
N TYR A 362 -2.56 -7.77 -16.48
CA TYR A 362 -1.76 -7.46 -17.68
C TYR A 362 -1.38 -5.96 -17.73
N LEU A 363 -2.34 -5.07 -17.50
CA LEU A 363 -2.08 -3.62 -17.43
C LEU A 363 -1.12 -3.30 -16.28
N ALA A 364 -1.35 -3.85 -15.09
CA ALA A 364 -0.49 -3.66 -13.94
C ALA A 364 0.95 -4.10 -14.24
N LYS A 365 1.15 -5.27 -14.86
CA LYS A 365 2.47 -5.75 -15.26
C LYS A 365 3.15 -4.84 -16.28
N THR A 366 2.41 -4.43 -17.30
CA THR A 366 2.93 -3.59 -18.40
C THR A 366 3.39 -2.24 -17.89
N TYR A 367 2.54 -1.56 -17.10
CA TYR A 367 2.82 -0.19 -16.65
C TYR A 367 3.71 -0.11 -15.42
N SER A 368 3.78 -1.16 -14.61
CA SER A 368 4.80 -1.26 -13.57
C SER A 368 6.19 -1.60 -14.12
N GLN A 369 6.31 -1.86 -15.44
CA GLN A 369 7.58 -2.25 -16.08
C GLN A 369 8.22 -3.48 -15.40
N GLU A 370 7.38 -4.41 -14.91
CA GLU A 370 7.86 -5.60 -14.21
C GLU A 370 8.34 -6.65 -15.21
N LYS A 371 9.65 -6.98 -15.14
CA LYS A 371 10.31 -7.90 -16.07
C LYS A 371 10.24 -9.37 -15.63
N SER A 372 9.85 -9.62 -14.36
CA SER A 372 9.84 -10.96 -13.79
C SER A 372 8.76 -11.86 -14.41
N HIS A 373 9.05 -13.16 -14.52
CA HIS A 373 8.07 -14.17 -14.88
C HIS A 373 7.25 -14.56 -13.65
N LEU A 374 6.02 -14.05 -13.54
CA LEU A 374 5.13 -14.20 -12.38
C LEU A 374 3.94 -15.15 -12.64
N GLY A 375 3.93 -15.95 -13.74
CA GLY A 375 2.75 -16.70 -14.21
C GLY A 375 1.94 -17.40 -13.13
N ILE A 376 2.55 -18.34 -12.38
CA ILE A 376 1.85 -19.07 -11.31
C ILE A 376 1.46 -18.15 -10.14
N PHE A 377 2.26 -17.12 -9.84
CA PHE A 377 1.97 -16.18 -8.74
C PHE A 377 0.77 -15.29 -9.02
N PHE A 378 0.45 -15.01 -10.29
CA PHE A 378 -0.80 -14.34 -10.65
C PHE A 378 -2.03 -15.18 -10.29
N ILE A 379 -1.98 -16.49 -10.59
CA ILE A 379 -3.07 -17.41 -10.26
C ILE A 379 -3.21 -17.51 -8.74
N LEU A 380 -2.10 -17.69 -8.04
CA LEU A 380 -2.09 -17.78 -6.57
C LEU A 380 -2.60 -16.47 -5.92
N TYR A 381 -2.19 -15.32 -6.45
CA TYR A 381 -2.70 -14.03 -5.99
C TYR A 381 -4.21 -13.94 -6.23
N ALA A 382 -4.70 -14.25 -7.42
CA ALA A 382 -6.12 -14.16 -7.75
C ALA A 382 -7.00 -15.09 -6.88
N VAL A 383 -6.49 -16.27 -6.50
CA VAL A 383 -7.28 -17.29 -5.77
C VAL A 383 -7.08 -17.20 -4.25
N ALA A 384 -5.84 -17.07 -3.79
CA ALA A 384 -5.51 -17.18 -2.37
C ALA A 384 -5.46 -15.83 -1.64
N TYR A 385 -5.20 -14.73 -2.37
CA TYR A 385 -4.97 -13.43 -1.73
C TYR A 385 -6.19 -12.93 -0.95
N ILE A 386 -7.41 -13.23 -1.41
CA ILE A 386 -8.65 -12.82 -0.71
C ILE A 386 -8.72 -13.40 0.72
N TYR A 387 -8.27 -14.66 0.92
CA TYR A 387 -8.26 -15.29 2.24
C TYR A 387 -7.20 -14.67 3.14
N ILE A 388 -5.99 -14.44 2.60
CA ILE A 388 -4.88 -13.82 3.31
C ILE A 388 -5.26 -12.38 3.72
N PHE A 389 -5.82 -11.61 2.81
CA PHE A 389 -6.34 -10.26 3.05
C PHE A 389 -7.40 -10.23 4.15
N SER A 390 -8.33 -11.20 4.13
CA SER A 390 -9.39 -11.30 5.14
C SER A 390 -8.83 -11.65 6.52
N ILE A 391 -7.82 -12.53 6.61
CA ILE A 391 -7.15 -12.84 7.88
C ILE A 391 -6.53 -11.58 8.48
N TRP A 392 -5.84 -10.76 7.67
CA TRP A 392 -5.24 -9.52 8.15
C TRP A 392 -6.29 -8.54 8.69
N TRP A 393 -7.44 -8.41 8.01
CA TRP A 393 -8.55 -7.57 8.48
C TRP A 393 -9.17 -8.10 9.76
N LEU A 394 -9.42 -9.41 9.85
CA LEU A 394 -9.95 -10.03 11.07
C LEU A 394 -9.00 -9.83 12.25
N MET A 395 -7.70 -9.97 12.03
CA MET A 395 -6.71 -9.71 13.07
C MET A 395 -6.65 -8.24 13.47
N ALA A 396 -6.66 -7.31 12.53
CA ALA A 396 -6.69 -5.88 12.82
C ALA A 396 -7.94 -5.49 13.62
N LEU A 397 -9.11 -5.97 13.22
CA LEU A 397 -10.36 -5.79 13.97
C LEU A 397 -10.29 -6.41 15.36
N GLY A 398 -9.75 -7.63 15.48
CA GLY A 398 -9.53 -8.29 16.78
C GLY A 398 -8.63 -7.45 17.70
N TYR A 399 -7.49 -6.96 17.20
CA TYR A 399 -6.62 -6.05 17.96
C TYR A 399 -7.34 -4.77 18.39
N LYS A 400 -8.19 -4.22 17.51
CA LYS A 400 -8.95 -3.00 17.82
C LYS A 400 -10.00 -3.22 18.90
N LEU A 401 -10.68 -4.38 18.89
CA LEU A 401 -11.77 -4.69 19.83
C LEU A 401 -11.25 -5.16 21.20
N VAL A 402 -10.29 -6.09 21.21
CA VAL A 402 -9.80 -6.72 22.45
C VAL A 402 -8.71 -5.87 23.13
N GLY A 403 -8.03 -5.04 22.37
CA GLY A 403 -6.85 -4.31 22.81
C GLY A 403 -5.57 -5.13 22.62
N GLY A 404 -4.53 -4.51 22.08
CA GLY A 404 -3.23 -5.13 21.89
C GLY A 404 -2.13 -4.09 21.76
N LYS A 405 -0.95 -4.43 22.29
CA LYS A 405 0.26 -3.58 22.16
C LYS A 405 1.06 -4.07 20.96
N LEU A 406 1.27 -3.19 19.98
CA LEU A 406 2.17 -3.44 18.87
C LEU A 406 3.48 -2.71 19.11
N ARG A 407 4.62 -3.41 18.93
CA ARG A 407 5.95 -2.80 18.91
C ARG A 407 6.40 -2.59 17.47
N PHE A 408 6.74 -1.35 17.14
CA PHE A 408 7.28 -1.01 15.84
C PHE A 408 8.22 0.20 15.95
N GLY A 409 9.39 0.14 15.29
CA GLY A 409 10.39 1.21 15.31
C GLY A 409 10.81 1.64 16.71
N GLY A 410 10.99 0.68 17.63
CA GLY A 410 11.33 0.97 19.03
C GLY A 410 10.17 1.49 19.89
N THR A 411 9.03 1.84 19.31
CA THR A 411 7.87 2.42 20.00
C THR A 411 6.80 1.37 20.27
N VAL A 412 6.16 1.43 21.44
CA VAL A 412 5.02 0.58 21.81
C VAL A 412 3.71 1.32 21.54
N TRP A 413 2.90 0.79 20.65
CA TRP A 413 1.61 1.35 20.27
C TRP A 413 0.47 0.58 20.96
N ASP A 414 -0.32 1.28 21.76
CA ASP A 414 -1.57 0.75 22.35
C ASP A 414 -2.76 1.32 21.56
N ASN A 415 -3.34 0.48 20.69
CA ASN A 415 -4.44 0.85 19.79
C ASN A 415 -5.79 0.29 20.23
N SER A 416 -5.95 -0.03 21.50
CA SER A 416 -7.27 -0.45 22.02
C SER A 416 -8.29 0.68 21.96
N VAL A 417 -9.58 0.34 21.80
CA VAL A 417 -10.69 1.29 21.91
C VAL A 417 -10.66 1.98 23.28
N LEU A 418 -10.25 1.26 24.32
CA LEU A 418 -10.09 1.79 25.67
C LEU A 418 -9.01 2.87 25.78
N SER A 419 -7.89 2.71 25.09
CA SER A 419 -6.81 3.72 25.05
C SER A 419 -7.24 4.96 24.28
N TYR A 420 -8.02 4.80 23.20
CA TYR A 420 -8.60 5.92 22.45
C TYR A 420 -9.60 6.74 23.30
N ILE A 421 -10.46 6.07 24.06
CA ILE A 421 -11.41 6.73 24.97
C ILE A 421 -10.66 7.51 26.05
N LYS A 422 -9.64 6.92 26.68
CA LYS A 422 -8.81 7.58 27.69
C LYS A 422 -8.06 8.81 27.13
N ARG A 423 -7.49 8.72 25.92
CA ARG A 423 -6.82 9.87 25.27
C ARG A 423 -7.80 11.01 25.00
N ARG A 424 -9.03 10.72 24.62
CA ARG A 424 -10.06 11.73 24.37
C ARG A 424 -10.56 12.41 25.66
N GLN A 425 -10.64 11.68 26.75
CA GLN A 425 -10.98 12.23 28.06
C GLN A 425 -9.87 13.14 28.61
N ASN A 426 -8.59 12.79 28.36
CA ASN A 426 -7.44 13.60 28.78
C ASN A 426 -7.16 14.82 27.88
N ALA A 427 -7.64 14.83 26.65
CA ALA A 427 -7.51 15.96 25.72
C ALA A 427 -8.66 16.97 25.82
N GLY A 428 -9.70 16.66 26.62
CA GLY A 428 -10.86 17.53 26.87
C GLY A 428 -10.82 18.21 28.25
N ASN A 429 -9.75 17.96 29.01
CA ASN A 429 -9.36 18.71 30.23
C ASN A 429 -8.12 19.55 29.92
#